data_636b883e55fd91c7a0b00b5d92ad04a9
#
_entry.id   636b883e55fd91c7a0b00b5d92ad04a9
#
_cell.length_a   1.000
_cell.length_b   1.000
_cell.length_c   1.000
_cell.angle_alpha   90.00
_cell.angle_beta   90.00
_cell.angle_gamma   90.00
#
_symmetry.space_group_name_H-M   'P 1'
#
loop_
_entity.id
_entity.type
_entity.pdbx_description
1 polymer ?
#
loop_
_entity_poly.entity_id
_entity_poly.type
_entity_poly.pdbx_seq_one_letter_code
_entity_poly.pdbx_strand_id
1 'polypeptide(L)'
;FLEMNTRLQVEHPVTELITGIDLVEHMINVAAGKPLGLKQHAVQINGWSIENRLYAEDPYRNFLPSIGRLTRYRPPAETASDDHIIRNDTGVYEGGEISMYYDPMIAKLCSWALSRAGAIELMRLALDRVEVEGIGHTLPFLSAVMDHPKFISGDITTAFIAEEYPDGFEGVTLPTVALRRVVAASAAMYRVGEIRRA
;
A
#
# COMPACT_ATOMS: atom_id res chain seq x y z
N PHE A 1 24.46 13.79 7.06
CA PHE A 1 23.35 14.69 6.82
C PHE A 1 23.51 15.34 5.45
N LEU A 2 22.62 15.06 4.52
CA LEU A 2 22.67 15.57 3.15
C LEU A 2 21.68 16.72 2.95
N GLU A 3 20.42 16.52 3.38
CA GLU A 3 19.35 17.50 3.23
C GLU A 3 18.27 17.32 4.30
N MET A 4 17.39 18.28 4.42
CA MET A 4 16.17 18.18 5.20
C MET A 4 14.98 18.60 4.34
N ASN A 5 14.00 17.71 4.23
CA ASN A 5 12.75 18.00 3.52
C ASN A 5 11.81 18.81 4.43
N THR A 6 11.91 20.14 4.37
CA THR A 6 11.10 21.05 5.18
C THR A 6 9.68 21.24 4.60
N ARG A 7 9.00 20.15 4.35
CA ARG A 7 7.65 20.07 3.76
C ARG A 7 6.92 18.85 4.30
N LEU A 8 5.62 18.76 4.06
CA LEU A 8 4.89 17.52 4.28
C LEU A 8 5.48 16.42 3.40
N GLN A 9 5.73 15.26 3.98
CA GLN A 9 6.23 14.10 3.25
C GLN A 9 5.09 13.15 2.89
N VAL A 10 5.27 12.35 1.84
CA VAL A 10 4.27 11.40 1.37
C VAL A 10 3.90 10.43 2.50
N GLU A 11 4.90 10.00 3.28
CA GLU A 11 4.78 9.04 4.38
C GLU A 11 4.25 9.62 5.71
N HIS A 12 3.76 10.87 5.74
CA HIS A 12 3.20 11.46 6.97
C HIS A 12 2.10 10.59 7.64
N PRO A 13 1.28 9.81 6.92
CA PRO A 13 0.27 8.97 7.56
C PRO A 13 0.83 7.96 8.56
N VAL A 14 2.03 7.43 8.31
CA VAL A 14 2.69 6.51 9.26
C VAL A 14 2.94 7.21 10.60
N THR A 15 3.46 8.43 10.57
CA THR A 15 3.70 9.23 11.77
C THR A 15 2.38 9.59 12.46
N GLU A 16 1.37 10.00 11.71
CA GLU A 16 0.04 10.33 12.25
C GLU A 16 -0.59 9.13 12.95
N LEU A 17 -0.54 7.94 12.34
CA LEU A 17 -1.14 6.73 12.89
C LEU A 17 -0.45 6.26 14.19
N ILE A 18 0.87 6.37 14.31
CA ILE A 18 1.58 5.93 15.51
C ILE A 18 1.61 6.98 16.62
N THR A 19 1.35 8.25 16.33
CA THR A 19 1.38 9.33 17.33
C THR A 19 0.00 9.87 17.70
N GLY A 20 -1.01 9.63 16.84
CA GLY A 20 -2.34 10.22 16.98
C GLY A 20 -2.37 11.73 16.70
N ILE A 21 -1.33 12.28 16.02
CA ILE A 21 -1.20 13.71 15.73
C ILE A 21 -1.54 13.95 14.26
N ASP A 22 -2.48 14.85 13.97
CA ASP A 22 -2.76 15.32 12.62
C ASP A 22 -1.72 16.37 12.20
N LEU A 23 -0.73 15.95 11.42
CA LEU A 23 0.35 16.83 10.95
C LEU A 23 -0.16 17.91 9.99
N VAL A 24 -1.16 17.58 9.17
CA VAL A 24 -1.74 18.51 8.20
C VAL A 24 -2.50 19.62 8.91
N GLU A 25 -3.31 19.29 9.92
CA GLU A 25 -4.00 20.26 10.75
C GLU A 25 -3.00 21.22 11.44
N HIS A 26 -1.95 20.65 12.04
CA HIS A 26 -0.90 21.46 12.67
C HIS A 26 -0.19 22.38 11.68
N MET A 27 0.13 21.92 10.48
CA MET A 27 0.72 22.75 9.44
C MET A 27 -0.18 23.91 9.04
N ILE A 28 -1.49 23.68 8.87
CA ILE A 28 -2.47 24.71 8.56
C ILE A 28 -2.56 25.72 9.71
N ASN A 29 -2.61 25.25 10.95
CA ASN A 29 -2.67 26.12 12.13
C ASN A 29 -1.44 27.02 12.27
N VAL A 30 -0.23 26.46 12.05
CA VAL A 30 1.02 27.22 12.05
C VAL A 30 1.07 28.24 10.91
N ALA A 31 0.63 27.86 9.70
CA ALA A 31 0.52 28.78 8.57
C ALA A 31 -0.47 29.93 8.86
N ALA A 32 -1.50 29.69 9.65
CA ALA A 32 -2.45 30.71 10.13
C ALA A 32 -1.90 31.57 11.31
N GLY A 33 -0.63 31.41 11.68
CA GLY A 33 0.03 32.16 12.76
C GLY A 33 -0.28 31.65 14.17
N LYS A 34 -0.92 30.48 14.31
CA LYS A 34 -1.16 29.88 15.63
C LYS A 34 0.12 29.21 16.16
N PRO A 35 0.38 29.23 17.47
CA PRO A 35 1.48 28.47 18.05
C PRO A 35 1.20 26.96 17.88
N LEU A 36 2.26 26.18 17.73
CA LEU A 36 2.16 24.71 17.55
C LEU A 36 1.37 24.03 18.69
N GLY A 37 1.49 24.54 19.92
CA GLY A 37 0.74 24.01 21.08
C GLY A 37 1.17 22.63 21.55
N LEU A 38 1.96 21.92 20.75
CA LEU A 38 2.43 20.57 21.02
C LEU A 38 3.77 20.61 21.77
N LYS A 39 3.88 19.84 22.86
CA LYS A 39 5.13 19.69 23.60
C LYS A 39 5.77 18.35 23.29
N GLN A 40 7.09 18.32 23.11
CA GLN A 40 7.82 17.10 22.73
C GLN A 40 7.55 15.91 23.67
N HIS A 41 7.46 16.14 24.97
CA HIS A 41 7.21 15.07 25.94
C HIS A 41 5.78 14.50 25.89
N ALA A 42 4.84 15.19 25.23
CA ALA A 42 3.47 14.69 25.04
C ALA A 42 3.33 13.79 23.82
N VAL A 43 4.34 13.79 22.92
CA VAL A 43 4.35 12.91 21.76
C VAL A 43 4.76 11.52 22.22
N GLN A 44 3.85 10.56 22.05
CA GLN A 44 4.08 9.14 22.38
C GLN A 44 3.90 8.31 21.13
N ILE A 45 4.74 7.28 20.99
CA ILE A 45 4.59 6.28 19.92
C ILE A 45 3.71 5.15 20.45
N ASN A 46 2.62 4.86 19.74
CA ASN A 46 1.70 3.78 20.03
C ASN A 46 1.56 2.86 18.82
N GLY A 47 1.85 1.58 19.01
CA GLY A 47 1.71 0.57 17.96
C GLY A 47 2.73 0.72 16.82
N TRP A 48 2.37 0.17 15.68
CA TRP A 48 3.19 0.09 14.46
C TRP A 48 2.34 0.42 13.25
N SER A 49 2.90 1.17 12.30
CA SER A 49 2.23 1.47 11.05
C SER A 49 3.10 1.11 9.86
N ILE A 50 2.46 0.68 8.79
CA ILE A 50 3.09 0.35 7.50
C ILE A 50 2.34 1.11 6.42
N GLU A 51 3.08 1.75 5.50
CA GLU A 51 2.55 2.35 4.29
C GLU A 51 2.99 1.54 3.08
N ASN A 52 2.03 1.21 2.22
CA ASN A 52 2.27 0.74 0.86
C ASN A 52 1.77 1.78 -0.14
N ARG A 53 2.67 2.20 -1.03
CA ARG A 53 2.34 3.10 -2.14
C ARG A 53 1.97 2.29 -3.37
N LEU A 54 0.70 2.31 -3.71
CA LEU A 54 0.21 1.67 -4.92
C LEU A 54 0.46 2.60 -6.11
N TYR A 55 1.31 2.16 -7.05
CA TYR A 55 1.66 2.89 -8.25
C TYR A 55 1.10 2.23 -9.52
N ALA A 56 0.80 3.05 -10.51
CA ALA A 56 0.52 2.63 -11.87
C ALA A 56 1.84 2.33 -12.61
N GLU A 57 2.53 1.28 -12.16
CA GLU A 57 3.80 0.80 -12.68
C GLU A 57 3.76 -0.72 -12.79
N ASP A 58 4.30 -1.26 -13.87
CA ASP A 58 4.29 -2.70 -14.11
C ASP A 58 5.55 -3.36 -13.51
N PRO A 59 5.44 -4.09 -12.40
CA PRO A 59 6.58 -4.70 -11.74
C PRO A 59 7.25 -5.80 -12.58
N TYR A 60 6.50 -6.43 -13.50
CA TYR A 60 7.02 -7.45 -14.42
C TYR A 60 7.81 -6.86 -15.60
N ARG A 61 7.77 -5.54 -15.75
CA ARG A 61 8.48 -4.78 -16.76
C ARG A 61 9.41 -3.75 -16.14
N ASN A 62 10.07 -4.13 -15.06
CA ASN A 62 11.00 -3.29 -14.31
C ASN A 62 10.39 -1.94 -13.89
N PHE A 63 9.15 -1.99 -13.38
CA PHE A 63 8.40 -0.82 -12.88
C PHE A 63 8.21 0.29 -13.93
N LEU A 64 8.09 -0.06 -15.20
CA LEU A 64 7.73 0.92 -16.22
C LEU A 64 6.35 1.52 -15.93
N PRO A 65 6.20 2.86 -16.03
CA PRO A 65 4.91 3.52 -15.85
C PRO A 65 3.84 2.95 -16.80
N SER A 66 2.65 2.72 -16.27
CA SER A 66 1.48 2.25 -16.99
C SER A 66 0.41 3.33 -16.98
N ILE A 67 0.25 3.99 -18.11
CA ILE A 67 -0.76 5.03 -18.30
C ILE A 67 -2.05 4.44 -18.85
N GLY A 68 -3.16 5.10 -18.60
CA GLY A 68 -4.46 4.70 -19.12
C GLY A 68 -5.59 4.87 -18.13
N ARG A 69 -6.72 4.28 -18.48
CA ARG A 69 -7.94 4.38 -17.69
C ARG A 69 -8.03 3.30 -16.64
N LEU A 70 -8.34 3.69 -15.42
CA LEU A 70 -8.73 2.77 -14.35
C LEU A 70 -10.15 2.25 -14.64
N THR A 71 -10.26 1.07 -15.23
CA THR A 71 -11.56 0.47 -15.53
C THR A 71 -12.23 -0.07 -14.27
N ARG A 72 -11.42 -0.40 -13.26
CA ARG A 72 -11.85 -0.75 -11.90
C ARG A 72 -10.88 -0.18 -10.88
N TYR A 73 -11.42 0.47 -9.85
CA TYR A 73 -10.67 0.86 -8.67
C TYR A 73 -11.56 0.75 -7.44
N ARG A 74 -11.28 -0.25 -6.60
CA ARG A 74 -11.98 -0.48 -5.34
C ARG A 74 -10.97 -0.69 -4.23
N PRO A 75 -10.69 0.34 -3.44
CA PRO A 75 -9.85 0.20 -2.26
C PRO A 75 -10.57 -0.64 -1.19
N PRO A 76 -9.84 -1.17 -0.19
CA PRO A 76 -10.45 -1.79 0.97
C PRO A 76 -11.28 -0.77 1.75
N ALA A 77 -12.26 -1.24 2.50
CA ALA A 77 -12.96 -0.38 3.44
C ALA A 77 -11.99 0.15 4.50
N GLU A 78 -12.02 1.45 4.72
CA GLU A 78 -11.29 2.05 5.84
C GLU A 78 -11.89 1.61 7.16
N THR A 79 -11.04 1.37 8.13
CA THR A 79 -11.44 0.99 9.50
C THR A 79 -10.67 1.82 10.51
N ALA A 80 -11.31 2.15 11.62
CA ALA A 80 -10.68 2.78 12.77
C ALA A 80 -11.24 2.17 14.04
N SER A 81 -10.39 1.46 14.78
CA SER A 81 -10.70 0.87 16.09
C SER A 81 -9.53 1.04 17.04
N ASP A 82 -9.70 0.67 18.29
CA ASP A 82 -8.66 0.79 19.31
C ASP A 82 -7.46 -0.14 19.10
N ASP A 83 -7.60 -1.16 18.28
CA ASP A 83 -6.59 -2.20 18.05
C ASP A 83 -6.07 -2.27 16.61
N HIS A 84 -6.78 -1.68 15.63
CA HIS A 84 -6.36 -1.67 14.23
C HIS A 84 -6.98 -0.54 13.41
N ILE A 85 -6.22 -0.03 12.44
CA ILE A 85 -6.66 1.01 11.50
C ILE A 85 -6.22 0.63 10.09
N ILE A 86 -7.13 0.76 9.14
CA ILE A 86 -6.85 0.82 7.69
C ILE A 86 -7.24 2.20 7.20
N ARG A 87 -6.28 2.88 6.57
CA ARG A 87 -6.45 4.19 5.93
C ARG A 87 -6.00 4.11 4.48
N ASN A 88 -6.77 4.72 3.58
CA ASN A 88 -6.47 4.76 2.15
C ASN A 88 -6.54 6.20 1.62
N ASP A 89 -5.38 6.83 1.47
CA ASP A 89 -5.28 8.16 0.86
C ASP A 89 -5.16 8.00 -0.66
N THR A 90 -6.15 8.47 -1.41
CA THR A 90 -6.19 8.36 -2.87
C THR A 90 -6.63 9.66 -3.51
N GLY A 91 -6.06 9.95 -4.69
CA GLY A 91 -6.46 11.08 -5.54
C GLY A 91 -7.15 10.62 -6.84
N VAL A 92 -7.40 9.32 -7.00
CA VAL A 92 -8.00 8.75 -8.21
C VAL A 92 -9.32 8.06 -7.90
N TYR A 93 -10.10 7.76 -8.95
CA TYR A 93 -11.40 7.09 -8.86
C TYR A 93 -11.62 6.14 -10.03
N GLU A 94 -12.52 5.20 -9.88
CA GLU A 94 -12.91 4.28 -10.95
C GLU A 94 -13.42 5.06 -12.16
N GLY A 95 -12.87 4.75 -13.34
CA GLY A 95 -13.14 5.49 -14.57
C GLY A 95 -12.20 6.68 -14.83
N GLY A 96 -11.40 7.09 -13.85
CA GLY A 96 -10.36 8.11 -14.01
C GLY A 96 -9.19 7.64 -14.87
N GLU A 97 -8.36 8.58 -15.28
CA GLU A 97 -7.20 8.33 -16.14
C GLU A 97 -5.90 8.63 -15.38
N ILE A 98 -4.93 7.74 -15.50
CA ILE A 98 -3.56 7.96 -15.00
C ILE A 98 -2.77 8.66 -16.08
N SER A 99 -2.37 9.89 -15.77
CA SER A 99 -1.64 10.78 -16.69
C SER A 99 -0.16 10.44 -16.75
N MET A 100 0.45 10.60 -17.90
CA MET A 100 1.90 10.51 -18.09
C MET A 100 2.68 11.74 -17.57
N TYR A 101 1.98 12.83 -17.24
CA TYR A 101 2.59 14.11 -16.85
C TYR A 101 2.74 14.30 -15.34
N TYR A 102 2.22 13.38 -14.55
CA TYR A 102 2.21 13.43 -13.09
C TYR A 102 2.76 12.13 -12.51
N ASP A 103 3.03 12.16 -11.21
CA ASP A 103 3.37 10.96 -10.44
C ASP A 103 2.31 9.87 -10.63
N PRO A 104 2.69 8.63 -11.00
CA PRO A 104 1.73 7.55 -11.26
C PRO A 104 1.16 6.92 -10.00
N MET A 105 1.26 7.58 -8.84
CA MET A 105 0.73 7.07 -7.58
C MET A 105 -0.80 7.03 -7.60
N ILE A 106 -1.36 5.84 -7.39
CA ILE A 106 -2.80 5.60 -7.31
C ILE A 106 -3.29 5.88 -5.89
N ALA A 107 -2.60 5.33 -4.90
CA ALA A 107 -2.99 5.44 -3.50
C ALA A 107 -1.84 5.18 -2.54
N LYS A 108 -2.00 5.66 -1.31
CA LYS A 108 -1.23 5.23 -0.14
C LYS A 108 -2.16 4.41 0.75
N LEU A 109 -1.88 3.13 0.86
CA LEU A 109 -2.58 2.25 1.78
C LEU A 109 -1.77 2.13 3.05
N CYS A 110 -2.36 2.49 4.18
CA CYS A 110 -1.69 2.43 5.48
C CYS A 110 -2.44 1.49 6.41
N SER A 111 -1.69 0.67 7.14
CA SER A 111 -2.19 -0.14 8.24
C SER A 111 -1.54 0.28 9.55
N TRP A 112 -2.30 0.20 10.64
CA TRP A 112 -1.80 0.37 11.99
C TRP A 112 -2.36 -0.72 12.89
N ALA A 113 -1.51 -1.26 13.76
CA ALA A 113 -1.90 -2.21 14.81
C ALA A 113 -1.00 -2.07 16.03
N LEU A 114 -1.38 -2.71 17.15
CA LEU A 114 -0.62 -2.69 18.40
C LEU A 114 0.75 -3.37 18.30
N SER A 115 0.98 -4.20 17.28
CA SER A 115 2.26 -4.85 17.03
C SER A 115 2.63 -4.79 15.55
N ARG A 116 3.94 -4.89 15.25
CA ARG A 116 4.44 -4.93 13.87
C ARG A 116 3.88 -6.12 13.10
N ALA A 117 3.81 -7.28 13.69
CA ALA A 117 3.22 -8.46 13.07
C ALA A 117 1.74 -8.25 12.74
N GLY A 118 0.98 -7.63 13.66
CA GLY A 118 -0.41 -7.26 13.42
C GLY A 118 -0.58 -6.25 12.28
N ALA A 119 0.30 -5.24 12.20
CA ALA A 119 0.27 -4.27 11.11
C ALA A 119 0.58 -4.91 9.75
N ILE A 120 1.53 -5.87 9.69
CA ILE A 120 1.83 -6.64 8.46
C ILE A 120 0.62 -7.47 8.04
N GLU A 121 0.05 -8.24 8.96
CA GLU A 121 -1.11 -9.09 8.65
C GLU A 121 -2.31 -8.27 8.19
N LEU A 122 -2.56 -7.15 8.85
CA LEU A 122 -3.63 -6.24 8.46
C LEU A 122 -3.39 -5.64 7.07
N MET A 123 -2.15 -5.29 6.74
CA MET A 123 -1.78 -4.80 5.40
C MET A 123 -1.99 -5.87 4.34
N ARG A 124 -1.61 -7.13 4.60
CA ARG A 124 -1.85 -8.26 3.69
C ARG A 124 -3.34 -8.41 3.38
N LEU A 125 -4.18 -8.43 4.42
CA LEU A 125 -5.63 -8.51 4.26
C LEU A 125 -6.21 -7.30 3.50
N ALA A 126 -5.64 -6.12 3.68
CA ALA A 126 -6.05 -4.92 2.98
C ALA A 126 -5.67 -4.98 1.50
N LEU A 127 -4.42 -5.39 1.17
CA LEU A 127 -3.95 -5.56 -0.21
C LEU A 127 -4.78 -6.60 -0.97
N ASP A 128 -5.16 -7.71 -0.33
CA ASP A 128 -6.00 -8.76 -0.93
C ASP A 128 -7.41 -8.26 -1.33
N ARG A 129 -7.85 -7.13 -0.76
CA ARG A 129 -9.16 -6.53 -1.05
C ARG A 129 -9.11 -5.38 -2.04
N VAL A 130 -7.93 -4.97 -2.47
CA VAL A 130 -7.77 -3.93 -3.50
C VAL A 130 -8.08 -4.52 -4.87
N GLU A 131 -9.02 -3.92 -5.59
CA GLU A 131 -9.28 -4.25 -6.99
C GLU A 131 -8.80 -3.10 -7.88
N VAL A 132 -7.86 -3.38 -8.79
CA VAL A 132 -7.37 -2.43 -9.80
C VAL A 132 -7.35 -3.13 -11.15
N GLU A 133 -7.99 -2.53 -12.16
CA GLU A 133 -8.00 -3.03 -13.53
C GLU A 133 -7.83 -1.89 -14.54
N GLY A 134 -7.33 -2.23 -15.74
CA GLY A 134 -7.17 -1.32 -16.86
C GLY A 134 -5.74 -0.86 -17.09
N ILE A 135 -4.89 -0.96 -16.09
CA ILE A 135 -3.47 -0.58 -16.14
C ILE A 135 -2.60 -1.61 -15.41
N GLY A 136 -1.29 -1.63 -15.70
CA GLY A 136 -0.32 -2.31 -14.84
C GLY A 136 -0.16 -1.57 -13.52
N HIS A 137 0.06 -2.29 -12.42
CA HIS A 137 0.16 -1.72 -11.08
C HIS A 137 1.05 -2.56 -10.16
N THR A 138 1.57 -1.95 -9.11
CA THR A 138 2.53 -2.58 -8.19
C THR A 138 1.91 -3.53 -7.17
N LEU A 139 0.59 -3.71 -7.14
CA LEU A 139 -0.10 -4.53 -6.11
C LEU A 139 0.49 -5.95 -5.93
N PRO A 140 0.80 -6.73 -7.01
CA PRO A 140 1.41 -8.05 -6.86
C PRO A 140 2.78 -8.01 -6.16
N PHE A 141 3.57 -6.98 -6.45
CA PHE A 141 4.87 -6.77 -5.82
C PHE A 141 4.73 -6.39 -4.34
N LEU A 142 3.79 -5.48 -4.02
CA LEU A 142 3.52 -5.08 -2.63
C LEU A 142 3.09 -6.27 -1.77
N SER A 143 2.22 -7.13 -2.29
CA SER A 143 1.82 -8.37 -1.61
C SER A 143 3.00 -9.31 -1.39
N ALA A 144 3.87 -9.48 -2.40
CA ALA A 144 5.07 -10.31 -2.28
C ALA A 144 6.04 -9.78 -1.21
N VAL A 145 6.21 -8.46 -1.11
CA VAL A 145 7.05 -7.82 -0.07
C VAL A 145 6.47 -8.08 1.32
N MET A 146 5.15 -7.98 1.50
CA MET A 146 4.51 -8.24 2.80
C MET A 146 4.67 -9.70 3.25
N ASP A 147 4.81 -10.63 2.32
CA ASP A 147 5.06 -12.06 2.59
C ASP A 147 6.55 -12.40 2.72
N HIS A 148 7.44 -11.47 2.40
CA HIS A 148 8.88 -11.75 2.36
C HIS A 148 9.45 -11.97 3.77
N PRO A 149 10.21 -13.07 4.02
CA PRO A 149 10.76 -13.39 5.36
C PRO A 149 11.60 -12.27 5.97
N LYS A 150 12.45 -11.61 5.19
CA LYS A 150 13.26 -10.47 5.68
C LYS A 150 12.38 -9.27 6.05
N PHE A 151 11.31 -9.00 5.30
CA PHE A 151 10.38 -7.94 5.66
C PHE A 151 9.63 -8.29 6.95
N ILE A 152 9.17 -9.52 7.09
CA ILE A 152 8.48 -10.00 8.30
C ILE A 152 9.40 -9.93 9.53
N SER A 153 10.67 -10.36 9.41
CA SER A 153 11.64 -10.32 10.51
C SER A 153 12.10 -8.88 10.83
N GLY A 154 12.01 -7.95 9.89
CA GLY A 154 12.55 -6.60 10.01
C GLY A 154 14.04 -6.47 9.64
N ASP A 155 14.63 -7.52 9.09
CA ASP A 155 16.00 -7.52 8.55
C ASP A 155 16.03 -6.93 7.14
N ILE A 156 15.78 -5.63 7.06
CA ILE A 156 15.66 -4.89 5.80
C ILE A 156 16.53 -3.63 5.83
N THR A 157 17.05 -3.28 4.65
CA THR A 157 17.77 -2.04 4.38
C THR A 157 17.14 -1.33 3.19
N THR A 158 17.61 -0.13 2.87
CA THR A 158 17.22 0.58 1.63
C THR A 158 17.63 -0.16 0.36
N ALA A 159 18.55 -1.14 0.45
CA ALA A 159 18.98 -2.00 -0.65
C ALA A 159 18.08 -3.25 -0.83
N PHE A 160 17.07 -3.46 0.01
CA PHE A 160 16.24 -4.67 0.04
C PHE A 160 15.76 -5.11 -1.36
N ILE A 161 15.23 -4.18 -2.16
CA ILE A 161 14.72 -4.51 -3.49
C ILE A 161 15.84 -4.98 -4.41
N ALA A 162 16.99 -4.29 -4.40
CA ALA A 162 18.13 -4.68 -5.23
C ALA A 162 18.75 -6.02 -4.80
N GLU A 163 18.70 -6.34 -3.52
CA GLU A 163 19.25 -7.59 -2.97
C GLU A 163 18.34 -8.79 -3.20
N GLU A 164 17.02 -8.62 -2.99
CA GLU A 164 16.08 -9.74 -3.07
C GLU A 164 15.45 -9.92 -4.46
N TYR A 165 15.50 -8.91 -5.31
CA TYR A 165 14.99 -8.94 -6.68
C TYR A 165 16.03 -8.40 -7.69
N PRO A 166 17.26 -8.98 -7.73
CA PRO A 166 18.35 -8.46 -8.57
C PRO A 166 18.06 -8.53 -10.08
N ASP A 167 17.27 -9.53 -10.50
CA ASP A 167 16.85 -9.73 -11.89
C ASP A 167 15.46 -9.13 -12.19
N GLY A 168 14.90 -8.37 -11.24
CA GLY A 168 13.54 -7.83 -11.30
C GLY A 168 12.50 -8.75 -10.66
N PHE A 169 11.25 -8.31 -10.67
CA PHE A 169 10.13 -9.06 -10.08
C PHE A 169 9.49 -9.99 -11.11
N GLU A 170 9.58 -11.30 -10.88
CA GLU A 170 8.99 -12.34 -11.75
C GLU A 170 7.67 -12.94 -11.20
N GLY A 171 7.15 -12.35 -10.10
CA GLY A 171 5.97 -12.87 -9.41
C GLY A 171 6.33 -13.88 -8.31
N VAL A 172 5.29 -14.49 -7.76
CA VAL A 172 5.42 -15.47 -6.66
C VAL A 172 5.25 -16.88 -7.21
N THR A 173 6.23 -17.75 -6.98
CA THR A 173 6.13 -19.17 -7.32
C THR A 173 5.28 -19.89 -6.30
N LEU A 174 4.11 -20.35 -6.70
CA LEU A 174 3.23 -21.10 -5.83
C LEU A 174 3.69 -22.57 -5.67
N PRO A 175 3.63 -23.13 -4.45
CA PRO A 175 3.79 -24.58 -4.27
C PRO A 175 2.79 -25.34 -5.14
N THR A 176 3.19 -26.52 -5.67
CA THR A 176 2.38 -27.33 -6.60
C THR A 176 0.94 -27.57 -6.10
N VAL A 177 0.77 -27.80 -4.79
CA VAL A 177 -0.56 -28.02 -4.19
C VAL A 177 -1.42 -26.75 -4.26
N ALA A 178 -0.84 -25.58 -3.96
CA ALA A 178 -1.52 -24.29 -4.04
C ALA A 178 -1.88 -23.96 -5.50
N LEU A 179 -0.93 -24.16 -6.43
CA LEU A 179 -1.17 -23.95 -7.86
C LEU A 179 -2.33 -24.82 -8.36
N ARG A 180 -2.39 -26.11 -8.01
CA ARG A 180 -3.50 -26.99 -8.38
C ARG A 180 -4.84 -26.51 -7.85
N ARG A 181 -4.88 -25.98 -6.62
CA ARG A 181 -6.11 -25.41 -6.03
C ARG A 181 -6.57 -24.16 -6.78
N VAL A 182 -5.65 -23.26 -7.11
CA VAL A 182 -5.96 -22.05 -7.88
C VAL A 182 -6.49 -22.42 -9.27
N VAL A 183 -5.84 -23.34 -9.98
CA VAL A 183 -6.28 -23.81 -11.31
C VAL A 183 -7.67 -24.45 -11.22
N ALA A 184 -7.92 -25.31 -10.22
CA ALA A 184 -9.23 -25.95 -10.04
C ALA A 184 -10.33 -24.92 -9.73
N ALA A 185 -10.05 -23.94 -8.86
CA ALA A 185 -10.98 -22.87 -8.54
C ALA A 185 -11.29 -22.00 -9.78
N SER A 186 -10.27 -21.61 -10.54
CA SER A 186 -10.43 -20.83 -11.77
C SER A 186 -11.26 -21.56 -12.82
N ALA A 187 -11.02 -22.87 -13.02
CA ALA A 187 -11.80 -23.70 -13.92
C ALA A 187 -13.28 -23.81 -13.48
N ALA A 188 -13.52 -23.96 -12.17
CA ALA A 188 -14.88 -24.00 -11.63
C ALA A 188 -15.60 -22.65 -11.82
N MET A 189 -14.94 -21.54 -11.54
CA MET A 189 -15.49 -20.19 -11.74
C MET A 189 -15.80 -19.94 -13.22
N TYR A 190 -14.89 -20.30 -14.11
CA TYR A 190 -15.13 -20.21 -15.55
C TYR A 190 -16.38 -20.99 -15.97
N ARG A 191 -16.50 -22.23 -15.51
CA ARG A 191 -17.67 -23.09 -15.82
C ARG A 191 -18.99 -22.50 -15.29
N VAL A 192 -18.99 -21.96 -14.06
CA VAL A 192 -20.17 -21.28 -13.49
C VAL A 192 -20.50 -20.04 -14.33
N GLY A 193 -19.49 -19.27 -14.76
CA GLY A 193 -19.69 -18.12 -15.64
C GLY A 193 -20.35 -18.48 -16.98
N GLU A 194 -19.91 -19.57 -17.62
CA GLU A 194 -20.51 -20.09 -18.85
C GLU A 194 -21.97 -20.52 -18.66
N ILE A 195 -22.27 -21.25 -17.57
CA ILE A 195 -23.65 -21.67 -17.26
C ILE A 195 -24.58 -20.48 -17.05
N ARG A 196 -24.08 -19.37 -16.48
CA ARG A 196 -24.89 -18.15 -16.25
C ARG A 196 -25.12 -17.31 -17.51
N ARG A 197 -24.32 -17.53 -18.56
CA ARG A 197 -24.45 -16.82 -19.85
C ARG A 197 -25.31 -17.54 -20.85
N ALA A 198 -25.48 -18.87 -20.67
CA ALA A 198 -26.36 -19.73 -21.46
C ALA A 198 -27.80 -19.66 -20.97
#